data_82d2fe06b5823d8fd10c6babe7a67437
#
_entry.id   82d2fe06b5823d8fd10c6babe7a67437
#
_cell.length_a   1.000
_cell.length_b   1.000
_cell.length_c   1.000
_cell.angle_alpha   90.00
_cell.angle_beta   90.00
_cell.angle_gamma   90.00
#
_symmetry.space_group_name_H-M   'P 1'
#
loop_
_entity.id
_entity.type
_entity.pdbx_description
1 polymer ?
#
loop_
_entity_poly.entity_id
_entity_poly.type
_entity_poly.pdbx_seq_one_letter_code
_entity_poly.pdbx_strand_id
1 'polypeptide(L)'
;MRYGWLVPVGAIAATLVIAACGSSSSNTGGSGSSPAAAAPAGASGALSTMKVGSATLLTNSKGFTLYWFVPDTSTTSKCDASCIKYWPPVPGPASAGSGVTGTLGVITRSNGAKQATWNGHPLYTYVGDTSPGMAKGNNLNISGGVWHEITLTGKAAPASSPSSGGAYGY
;
A
#
# COMPACT_ATOMS: atom_id res chain seq x y z
N MET A 1 25.56 50.05 -4.92
CA MET A 1 26.06 49.80 -6.29
C MET A 1 25.02 48.98 -7.01
N ARG A 2 24.43 49.58 -8.02
CA ARG A 2 23.31 49.06 -8.80
C ARG A 2 23.89 48.36 -10.02
N TYR A 3 23.52 47.10 -10.26
CA TYR A 3 23.65 46.52 -11.61
C TYR A 3 22.32 45.84 -11.96
N GLY A 4 21.62 46.53 -12.85
CA GLY A 4 20.52 45.97 -13.61
C GLY A 4 21.09 45.16 -14.78
N TRP A 5 20.45 44.04 -15.08
CA TRP A 5 20.62 43.37 -16.35
C TRP A 5 19.27 43.17 -17.02
N LEU A 6 19.25 43.70 -18.21
CA LEU A 6 18.12 43.73 -19.12
C LEU A 6 17.95 42.40 -19.87
N VAL A 7 16.69 42.11 -20.13
CA VAL A 7 16.14 41.04 -20.98
C VAL A 7 16.56 41.20 -22.43
N PRO A 8 16.56 40.12 -23.23
CA PRO A 8 15.79 40.22 -24.47
C PRO A 8 14.72 39.16 -24.65
N VAL A 9 13.56 39.63 -25.08
CA VAL A 9 12.44 38.95 -25.69
C VAL A 9 12.88 38.36 -27.03
N GLY A 10 12.60 37.09 -27.22
CA GLY A 10 12.72 36.40 -28.51
C GLY A 10 11.44 35.64 -28.81
N ALA A 11 10.57 36.22 -29.58
CA ALA A 11 9.43 35.60 -30.20
C ALA A 11 9.89 34.81 -31.44
N ILE A 12 9.50 33.55 -31.54
CA ILE A 12 9.48 32.79 -32.82
C ILE A 12 8.15 32.08 -32.92
N ALA A 13 7.43 32.49 -33.95
CA ALA A 13 6.14 31.95 -34.38
C ALA A 13 6.31 30.81 -35.39
N ALA A 14 5.20 30.07 -35.54
CA ALA A 14 4.78 29.23 -36.67
C ALA A 14 5.51 27.89 -36.82
N THR A 15 4.85 26.77 -37.08
CA THR A 15 3.87 26.51 -38.16
C THR A 15 3.07 25.25 -37.87
N LEU A 16 1.79 25.30 -38.22
CA LEU A 16 0.91 24.15 -38.42
C LEU A 16 1.44 23.23 -39.54
N VAL A 17 1.36 21.92 -39.34
CA VAL A 17 1.22 20.95 -40.43
C VAL A 17 0.10 19.97 -40.07
N ILE A 18 -0.97 20.05 -40.85
CA ILE A 18 -2.10 19.13 -40.93
C ILE A 18 -1.76 18.12 -42.02
N ALA A 19 -1.84 16.85 -41.74
CA ALA A 19 -2.04 15.77 -42.74
C ALA A 19 -2.67 14.62 -41.98
N ALA A 20 -3.90 14.32 -42.12
CA ALA A 20 -4.76 13.73 -43.11
C ALA A 20 -4.49 12.24 -43.39
N CYS A 21 -5.51 11.44 -42.97
CA CYS A 21 -6.06 10.24 -43.63
C CYS A 21 -5.13 9.09 -44.04
N GLY A 22 -5.53 7.93 -43.55
CA GLY A 22 -5.11 6.66 -44.18
C GLY A 22 -5.67 5.44 -43.50
N SER A 23 -6.88 5.08 -43.90
CA SER A 23 -7.40 3.74 -44.33
C SER A 23 -7.21 2.51 -43.44
N SER A 24 -8.34 1.94 -43.15
CA SER A 24 -8.70 0.56 -42.82
C SER A 24 -7.77 -0.52 -43.37
N SER A 25 -7.40 -1.44 -42.51
CA SER A 25 -7.19 -2.84 -42.95
C SER A 25 -7.58 -3.78 -41.81
N SER A 26 -8.65 -4.49 -42.04
CA SER A 26 -9.08 -5.69 -41.32
C SER A 26 -7.95 -6.73 -41.38
N ASN A 27 -7.52 -7.26 -40.25
CA ASN A 27 -6.88 -8.55 -40.22
C ASN A 27 -7.38 -9.37 -39.02
N THR A 28 -8.16 -10.36 -39.35
CA THR A 28 -8.66 -11.45 -38.54
C THR A 28 -7.48 -12.36 -38.20
N GLY A 29 -7.21 -12.59 -36.93
CA GLY A 29 -6.21 -13.55 -36.49
C GLY A 29 -6.23 -13.65 -34.98
N GLY A 30 -6.96 -14.63 -34.44
CA GLY A 30 -7.09 -14.89 -33.03
C GLY A 30 -5.79 -15.37 -32.43
N SER A 31 -5.49 -14.86 -31.25
CA SER A 31 -4.75 -15.55 -30.21
C SER A 31 -5.20 -14.94 -28.90
N GLY A 32 -5.82 -15.77 -28.09
CA GLY A 32 -6.32 -15.39 -26.77
C GLY A 32 -5.19 -14.96 -25.82
N SER A 33 -5.01 -13.67 -25.71
CA SER A 33 -4.33 -13.09 -24.56
C SER A 33 -5.41 -12.76 -23.56
N SER A 34 -5.47 -13.52 -22.48
CA SER A 34 -6.23 -13.13 -21.29
C SER A 34 -5.86 -11.69 -20.96
N PRO A 35 -6.84 -10.79 -20.78
CA PRO A 35 -6.54 -9.46 -20.28
C PRO A 35 -5.97 -9.63 -18.86
N ALA A 36 -4.69 -9.28 -18.70
CA ALA A 36 -4.16 -9.00 -17.39
C ALA A 36 -5.10 -8.00 -16.74
N ALA A 37 -5.68 -8.36 -15.59
CA ALA A 37 -6.58 -7.52 -14.85
C ALA A 37 -5.88 -6.17 -14.64
N ALA A 38 -6.38 -5.13 -15.28
CA ALA A 38 -5.91 -3.77 -15.10
C ALA A 38 -6.00 -3.46 -13.61
N ALA A 39 -4.87 -3.09 -13.00
CA ALA A 39 -4.88 -2.61 -11.63
C ALA A 39 -5.87 -1.45 -11.54
N PRO A 40 -6.73 -1.41 -10.50
CA PRO A 40 -7.72 -0.37 -10.38
C PRO A 40 -7.02 1.00 -10.33
N ALA A 41 -7.45 1.89 -11.22
CA ALA A 41 -7.00 3.28 -11.24
C ALA A 41 -7.29 3.90 -9.87
N GLY A 42 -6.23 4.21 -9.10
CA GLY A 42 -6.36 4.74 -7.75
C GLY A 42 -5.58 3.96 -6.67
N ALA A 43 -4.71 3.02 -7.05
CA ALA A 43 -3.84 2.36 -6.09
C ALA A 43 -2.92 3.38 -5.40
N SER A 44 -3.08 3.58 -4.09
CA SER A 44 -2.35 4.59 -3.32
C SER A 44 -0.92 4.19 -2.97
N GLY A 45 -0.48 2.99 -3.34
CA GLY A 45 0.90 2.53 -3.13
C GLY A 45 1.11 1.07 -3.53
N ALA A 46 2.30 0.79 -4.04
CA ALA A 46 2.74 -0.58 -4.26
C ALA A 46 3.27 -1.16 -2.94
N LEU A 47 2.85 -2.36 -2.60
CA LEU A 47 3.48 -3.15 -1.56
C LEU A 47 4.68 -3.89 -2.16
N SER A 48 5.67 -4.16 -1.33
CA SER A 48 6.90 -4.85 -1.72
C SER A 48 7.29 -5.86 -0.65
N THR A 49 8.41 -6.52 -0.85
CA THR A 49 8.97 -7.43 0.14
C THR A 49 10.43 -7.09 0.42
N MET A 50 10.88 -7.31 1.64
CA MET A 50 12.28 -7.15 2.03
C MET A 50 12.73 -8.27 2.95
N LYS A 51 13.94 -8.76 2.76
CA LYS A 51 14.57 -9.69 3.71
C LYS A 51 15.16 -8.91 4.89
N VAL A 52 14.75 -9.30 6.11
CA VAL A 52 15.30 -8.80 7.36
C VAL A 52 15.72 -10.03 8.19
N GLY A 53 17.01 -10.24 8.32
CA GLY A 53 17.53 -11.51 8.86
C GLY A 53 17.10 -12.71 8.01
N SER A 54 16.48 -13.69 8.63
CA SER A 54 15.93 -14.89 7.96
C SER A 54 14.49 -14.69 7.47
N ALA A 55 13.79 -13.64 7.90
CA ALA A 55 12.41 -13.39 7.55
C ALA A 55 12.29 -12.58 6.25
N THR A 56 11.24 -12.84 5.48
CA THR A 56 10.81 -11.96 4.39
C THR A 56 9.59 -11.18 4.88
N LEU A 57 9.72 -9.87 5.00
CA LEU A 57 8.69 -8.98 5.51
C LEU A 57 7.91 -8.32 4.38
N LEU A 58 6.63 -8.06 4.61
CA LEU A 58 5.84 -7.17 3.78
C LEU A 58 6.23 -5.73 4.08
N THR A 59 6.48 -4.94 3.04
CA THR A 59 6.88 -3.54 3.14
C THR A 59 6.06 -2.66 2.21
N ASN A 60 6.09 -1.36 2.43
CA ASN A 60 5.67 -0.41 1.41
C ASN A 60 6.76 -0.27 0.31
N SER A 61 6.48 0.50 -0.74
CA SER A 61 7.40 0.74 -1.86
C SER A 61 8.73 1.42 -1.45
N LYS A 62 8.79 2.00 -0.26
CA LYS A 62 10.00 2.63 0.30
C LYS A 62 10.79 1.68 1.20
N GLY A 63 10.35 0.42 1.36
CA GLY A 63 11.01 -0.59 2.18
C GLY A 63 10.71 -0.50 3.69
N PHE A 64 9.75 0.31 4.11
CA PHE A 64 9.30 0.33 5.51
C PHE A 64 8.40 -0.85 5.80
N THR A 65 8.66 -1.54 6.92
CA THR A 65 7.91 -2.72 7.37
C THR A 65 6.44 -2.39 7.61
N LEU A 66 5.58 -3.33 7.23
CA LEU A 66 4.15 -3.23 7.46
C LEU A 66 3.73 -4.12 8.63
N TYR A 67 2.76 -3.61 9.37
CA TYR A 67 2.27 -4.20 10.61
C TYR A 67 0.76 -4.37 10.56
N TRP A 68 0.27 -5.29 11.39
CA TRP A 68 -1.13 -5.44 11.72
C TRP A 68 -1.35 -5.38 13.23
N PHE A 69 -2.55 -5.03 13.63
CA PHE A 69 -2.94 -4.79 15.02
C PHE A 69 -3.92 -5.87 15.49
N VAL A 70 -3.61 -6.57 16.57
CA VAL A 70 -4.41 -7.71 17.04
C VAL A 70 -5.89 -7.36 17.29
N PRO A 71 -6.26 -6.20 17.86
CA PRO A 71 -7.66 -5.83 18.05
C PRO A 71 -8.45 -5.53 16.77
N ASP A 72 -7.79 -5.36 15.62
CA ASP A 72 -8.47 -5.06 14.36
C ASP A 72 -9.29 -6.28 13.87
N THR A 73 -10.31 -5.98 13.07
CA THR A 73 -11.06 -7.00 12.32
C THR A 73 -10.86 -6.81 10.82
N SER A 74 -11.35 -7.77 10.03
CA SER A 74 -11.25 -7.69 8.56
C SER A 74 -12.01 -6.51 7.93
N THR A 75 -12.88 -5.86 8.69
CA THR A 75 -13.72 -4.76 8.22
C THR A 75 -13.54 -3.46 9.02
N THR A 76 -12.86 -3.52 10.17
CA THR A 76 -12.81 -2.38 11.10
C THR A 76 -11.42 -2.25 11.72
N SER A 77 -10.84 -1.06 11.63
CA SER A 77 -9.67 -0.68 12.41
C SER A 77 -10.07 -0.20 13.81
N LYS A 78 -9.34 -0.64 14.83
CA LYS A 78 -9.44 -0.18 16.22
C LYS A 78 -8.36 0.84 16.56
N CYS A 79 -7.41 1.09 15.65
CA CYS A 79 -6.39 2.10 15.78
C CYS A 79 -6.90 3.44 15.21
N ASP A 80 -7.33 4.35 16.07
CA ASP A 80 -7.84 5.68 15.70
C ASP A 80 -7.14 6.81 16.50
N ALA A 81 -7.57 8.03 16.30
CA ALA A 81 -7.17 9.23 17.06
C ALA A 81 -5.68 9.27 17.46
N SER A 82 -5.36 8.90 18.70
CA SER A 82 -3.99 8.92 19.24
C SER A 82 -3.11 7.79 18.69
N CYS A 83 -3.71 6.65 18.37
CA CYS A 83 -2.99 5.48 17.84
C CYS A 83 -2.36 5.77 16.47
N ILE A 84 -3.08 6.41 15.55
CA ILE A 84 -2.58 6.70 14.21
C ILE A 84 -1.38 7.65 14.17
N LYS A 85 -1.08 8.36 15.26
CA LYS A 85 0.12 9.18 15.38
C LYS A 85 1.39 8.34 15.40
N TYR A 86 1.31 7.14 15.96
CA TYR A 86 2.43 6.19 16.06
C TYR A 86 2.34 5.11 14.96
N TRP A 87 1.14 4.78 14.54
CA TRP A 87 0.81 3.74 13.58
C TRP A 87 0.03 4.29 12.39
N PRO A 88 0.66 5.04 11.49
CA PRO A 88 -0.01 5.57 10.31
C PRO A 88 -0.61 4.46 9.46
N PRO A 89 -1.93 4.55 9.13
CA PRO A 89 -2.58 3.58 8.24
C PRO A 89 -1.98 3.65 6.84
N VAL A 90 -1.83 2.49 6.21
CA VAL A 90 -1.45 2.42 4.80
C VAL A 90 -2.66 2.79 3.94
N PRO A 91 -2.58 3.85 3.11
CA PRO A 91 -3.69 4.22 2.24
C PRO A 91 -4.09 3.10 1.29
N GLY A 92 -5.39 2.92 1.07
CA GLY A 92 -5.94 1.96 0.13
C GLY A 92 -6.61 2.62 -1.08
N PRO A 93 -6.80 1.87 -2.18
CA PRO A 93 -6.31 0.51 -2.40
C PRO A 93 -4.79 0.44 -2.62
N ALA A 94 -4.18 -0.68 -2.25
CA ALA A 94 -2.78 -0.96 -2.55
C ALA A 94 -2.67 -2.00 -3.68
N SER A 95 -1.52 -2.00 -4.36
CA SER A 95 -1.19 -3.01 -5.38
C SER A 95 -0.08 -3.94 -4.87
N ALA A 96 -0.10 -5.20 -5.31
CA ALA A 96 0.97 -6.14 -5.03
C ALA A 96 2.16 -5.88 -5.97
N GLY A 97 3.33 -5.63 -5.39
CA GLY A 97 4.60 -5.66 -6.11
C GLY A 97 5.18 -7.06 -6.17
N SER A 98 6.41 -7.16 -6.69
CA SER A 98 7.10 -8.44 -6.84
C SER A 98 7.29 -9.15 -5.50
N GLY A 99 6.97 -10.44 -5.46
CA GLY A 99 7.11 -11.29 -4.28
C GLY A 99 6.00 -11.15 -3.24
N VAL A 100 5.07 -10.22 -3.40
CA VAL A 100 3.91 -10.08 -2.50
C VAL A 100 2.89 -11.14 -2.84
N THR A 101 2.64 -12.02 -1.88
CA THR A 101 1.61 -13.07 -1.95
C THR A 101 0.49 -12.77 -0.94
N GLY A 102 -0.69 -13.34 -1.16
CA GLY A 102 -1.85 -13.10 -0.30
C GLY A 102 -2.89 -12.19 -0.96
N THR A 103 -3.98 -11.95 -0.24
CA THR A 103 -5.13 -11.18 -0.75
C THR A 103 -5.06 -9.74 -0.27
N LEU A 104 -5.04 -8.79 -1.20
CA LEU A 104 -5.18 -7.38 -0.89
C LEU A 104 -6.65 -6.97 -0.89
N GLY A 105 -6.99 -6.07 0.00
CA GLY A 105 -8.32 -5.50 0.12
C GLY A 105 -8.28 -4.08 0.66
N VAL A 106 -9.46 -3.56 0.98
CA VAL A 106 -9.64 -2.19 1.48
C VAL A 106 -10.75 -2.16 2.51
N ILE A 107 -10.52 -1.46 3.60
CA ILE A 107 -11.57 -1.04 4.53
C ILE A 107 -11.80 0.45 4.44
N THR A 108 -12.98 0.90 4.88
CA THR A 108 -13.29 2.31 5.09
C THR A 108 -13.24 2.59 6.59
N ARG A 109 -12.36 3.49 6.99
CA ARG A 109 -12.21 3.94 8.38
C ARG A 109 -13.40 4.80 8.81
N SER A 110 -13.56 5.02 10.11
CA SER A 110 -14.63 5.86 10.69
C SER A 110 -14.64 7.31 10.15
N ASN A 111 -13.47 7.81 9.73
CA ASN A 111 -13.34 9.15 9.13
C ASN A 111 -13.52 9.16 7.60
N GLY A 112 -13.96 8.05 6.98
CA GLY A 112 -14.16 7.91 5.54
C GLY A 112 -12.90 7.57 4.73
N ALA A 113 -11.71 7.62 5.32
CA ALA A 113 -10.48 7.29 4.63
C ALA A 113 -10.42 5.79 4.26
N LYS A 114 -9.83 5.50 3.09
CA LYS A 114 -9.59 4.13 2.66
C LYS A 114 -8.25 3.64 3.19
N GLN A 115 -8.24 2.44 3.77
CA GLN A 115 -7.04 1.78 4.28
C GLN A 115 -6.86 0.43 3.62
N ALA A 116 -5.64 0.14 3.17
CA ALA A 116 -5.29 -1.15 2.61
C ALA A 116 -5.34 -2.26 3.66
N THR A 117 -5.72 -3.45 3.21
CA THR A 117 -5.65 -4.67 4.02
C THR A 117 -4.85 -5.74 3.30
N TRP A 118 -4.25 -6.65 4.05
CA TRP A 118 -3.60 -7.86 3.56
C TRP A 118 -4.13 -9.06 4.33
N ASN A 119 -4.66 -10.05 3.61
CA ASN A 119 -5.34 -11.22 4.19
C ASN A 119 -6.40 -10.85 5.26
N GLY A 120 -7.12 -9.75 5.04
CA GLY A 120 -8.13 -9.25 5.98
C GLY A 120 -7.58 -8.43 7.15
N HIS A 121 -6.26 -8.24 7.26
CA HIS A 121 -5.67 -7.38 8.30
C HIS A 121 -5.43 -5.97 7.77
N PRO A 122 -5.97 -4.92 8.44
CA PRO A 122 -5.62 -3.54 8.15
C PRO A 122 -4.13 -3.30 8.31
N LEU A 123 -3.53 -2.54 7.37
CA LEU A 123 -2.08 -2.35 7.29
C LEU A 123 -1.66 -1.00 7.86
N TYR A 124 -0.52 -1.01 8.56
CA TYR A 124 0.08 0.18 9.16
C TYR A 124 1.59 0.21 8.94
N THR A 125 2.16 1.41 9.04
CA THR A 125 3.59 1.63 9.28
C THR A 125 3.81 1.98 10.75
N TYR A 126 5.07 1.94 11.20
CA TYR A 126 5.45 2.36 12.55
C TYR A 126 6.42 3.54 12.49
N VAL A 127 6.12 4.62 13.24
CA VAL A 127 6.99 5.82 13.25
C VAL A 127 8.37 5.57 13.85
N GLY A 128 8.53 4.53 14.68
CA GLY A 128 9.81 4.13 15.25
C GLY A 128 10.74 3.43 14.26
N ASP A 129 10.25 3.02 13.10
CA ASP A 129 11.06 2.53 12.00
C ASP A 129 11.57 3.74 11.21
N THR A 130 12.77 4.19 11.52
CA THR A 130 13.36 5.41 10.97
C THR A 130 14.10 5.18 9.65
N SER A 131 14.25 3.92 9.22
CA SER A 131 14.85 3.55 7.94
C SER A 131 14.27 2.23 7.42
N PRO A 132 14.37 1.97 6.10
CA PRO A 132 14.00 0.69 5.51
C PRO A 132 14.68 -0.50 6.18
N GLY A 133 13.98 -1.63 6.26
CA GLY A 133 14.49 -2.85 6.87
C GLY A 133 14.45 -2.88 8.41
N MET A 134 13.94 -1.84 9.07
CA MET A 134 13.64 -1.89 10.49
C MET A 134 12.28 -2.54 10.73
N ALA A 135 12.17 -3.27 11.86
CA ALA A 135 10.94 -3.91 12.32
C ALA A 135 10.79 -3.74 13.84
N LYS A 136 10.99 -2.51 14.34
CA LYS A 136 10.95 -2.19 15.77
C LYS A 136 9.54 -2.25 16.36
N GLY A 137 8.52 -2.27 15.51
CA GLY A 137 7.12 -2.36 15.91
C GLY A 137 6.67 -3.78 16.25
N ASN A 138 7.47 -4.80 15.93
CA ASN A 138 7.08 -6.18 16.16
C ASN A 138 6.99 -6.53 17.65
N ASN A 139 5.89 -7.19 18.04
CA ASN A 139 5.56 -7.56 19.41
C ASN A 139 5.43 -6.39 20.41
N LEU A 140 5.29 -5.16 19.94
CA LEU A 140 4.96 -4.05 20.83
C LEU A 140 3.52 -4.18 21.34
N ASN A 141 3.34 -4.07 22.66
CA ASN A 141 2.03 -4.01 23.29
C ASN A 141 1.74 -2.57 23.71
N ILE A 142 1.23 -1.78 22.79
CA ILE A 142 0.91 -0.36 22.99
C ILE A 142 -0.39 -0.01 22.25
N SER A 143 -0.98 1.12 22.58
CA SER A 143 -2.23 1.61 21.98
C SER A 143 -3.42 0.65 22.15
N GLY A 144 -3.42 -0.14 23.23
CA GLY A 144 -4.53 -1.04 23.58
C GLY A 144 -4.43 -2.44 22.99
N GLY A 145 -3.27 -2.85 22.47
CA GLY A 145 -3.07 -4.21 21.98
C GLY A 145 -1.68 -4.47 21.42
N VAL A 146 -1.50 -5.67 20.90
CA VAL A 146 -0.22 -6.14 20.36
C VAL A 146 -0.15 -5.86 18.87
N TRP A 147 1.05 -5.51 18.41
CA TRP A 147 1.40 -5.26 17.02
C TRP A 147 2.34 -6.33 16.51
N HIS A 148 2.11 -6.79 15.29
CA HIS A 148 2.97 -7.76 14.64
C HIS A 148 3.40 -7.27 13.26
N GLU A 149 4.66 -7.51 12.93
CA GLU A 149 5.14 -7.41 11.55
C GLU A 149 4.46 -8.46 10.67
N ILE A 150 4.34 -8.18 9.39
CA ILE A 150 3.82 -9.15 8.42
C ILE A 150 4.98 -9.90 7.79
N THR A 151 5.10 -11.18 8.11
CA THR A 151 6.07 -12.07 7.51
C THR A 151 5.45 -12.85 6.35
N LEU A 152 6.13 -12.84 5.20
CA LEU A 152 5.80 -13.67 4.06
C LEU A 152 6.62 -14.96 4.14
N THR A 153 6.21 -15.87 5.00
CA THR A 153 6.64 -17.26 4.89
C THR A 153 5.76 -17.89 3.83
N GLY A 154 6.29 -18.64 2.87
CA GLY A 154 5.55 -19.18 1.72
C GLY A 154 4.29 -20.02 2.02
N LYS A 155 3.68 -19.80 3.15
CA LYS A 155 2.41 -20.35 3.60
C LYS A 155 1.57 -19.19 4.14
N ALA A 156 0.38 -18.97 3.59
CA ALA A 156 -0.56 -17.98 4.07
C ALA A 156 -0.75 -18.13 5.60
N ALA A 157 -0.62 -17.03 6.34
CA ALA A 157 -0.97 -17.03 7.75
C ALA A 157 -2.44 -17.46 7.88
N PRO A 158 -2.78 -18.35 8.81
CA PRO A 158 -4.16 -18.73 9.03
C PRO A 158 -4.94 -17.46 9.42
N ALA A 159 -6.08 -17.25 8.76
CA ALA A 159 -7.04 -16.25 9.19
C ALA A 159 -7.35 -16.52 10.66
N SER A 160 -7.09 -15.55 11.53
CA SER A 160 -7.45 -15.67 12.93
C SER A 160 -8.98 -15.77 13.04
N SER A 161 -9.47 -16.98 13.29
CA SER A 161 -10.85 -17.18 13.71
C SER A 161 -11.09 -16.34 14.97
N PRO A 162 -12.28 -15.74 15.15
CA PRO A 162 -12.59 -15.02 16.36
C PRO A 162 -12.50 -16.02 17.52
N SER A 163 -11.54 -15.81 18.41
CA SER A 163 -11.48 -16.54 19.67
C SER A 163 -12.75 -16.20 20.45
N SER A 164 -13.65 -17.14 20.52
CA SER A 164 -14.80 -17.09 21.41
C SER A 164 -14.30 -16.90 22.84
N GLY A 165 -14.81 -15.87 23.49
CA GLY A 165 -14.43 -15.43 24.81
C GLY A 165 -14.38 -16.53 25.83
N GLY A 166 -13.21 -16.68 26.45
CA GLY A 166 -13.10 -17.28 27.76
C GLY A 166 -13.74 -16.36 28.77
N ALA A 167 -14.88 -16.74 29.30
CA ALA A 167 -15.46 -16.15 30.49
C ALA A 167 -14.48 -16.33 31.66
N TYR A 168 -13.93 -15.22 32.15
CA TYR A 168 -13.38 -15.20 33.50
C TYR A 168 -14.51 -14.79 34.43
N GLY A 169 -15.06 -15.80 35.11
CA GLY A 169 -15.90 -15.59 36.25
C GLY A 169 -15.09 -15.15 37.46
N TYR A 170 -15.67 -14.46 38.18
CA TYR A 170 -15.77 -13.97 39.48
C TYR A 170 -15.21 -12.89 39.83
#